data_a3032786c3143e3b6a60f0efd6398cc1
#
_entry.id   a3032786c3143e3b6a60f0efd6398cc1
#
_cell.length_a   1.000
_cell.length_b   1.000
_cell.length_c   1.000
_cell.angle_alpha   90.00
_cell.angle_beta   90.00
_cell.angle_gamma   90.00
#
_symmetry.space_group_name_H-M   'P 1'
#
loop_
_entity.id
_entity.type
_entity.pdbx_description
1 polymer ?
#
loop_
_entity_poly.entity_id
_entity_poly.type
_entity_poly.pdbx_seq_one_letter_code
_entity_poly.pdbx_strand_id
1 'polypeptide(L)'
;MIKTFSFILVAVIAVLFVVLVIRVGSFKSRQVIAEPTQTLAISRAAAVAHLSEAIQRKTVSMPAANAGEFVALHTLMERAFPRVHRELTKESVGDHSLLFTWRGKDQRLKPILLMAHMDVVPVDPTTESSWHHAPFSGEVADGYIWGRGAMDDKESVFAILEAVESLLTSNFRPERTIYLAFGHDEEIGGINGAAKIAALLSSRHVELECIVDEGLNVFTGIISGLDSPAALIGIAEKGYLSLQLSVETAGGHSSMPPEHTAIGTLTGALQRLQGAPFPARLSRPTRGMFEFLGPEMSFDKKVVLANLWLFSPLLEKTLAQSPRTNALLRTTLAPTMLNAGITDNVLPSKASAVVNLRIIPGESIASATQYVRQVIADPTVTILPFPIASEPSAVSNVDTASFAILHKTIHQTIPAAVVAPALLVASTDSRHYRSLTKNIFRFLPVTVGPEDISRYHGIDERISVEDYERCIRFYAQLIINFNAPMR
;
A
#
# COMPACT_ATOMS: atom_id res chain seq x y z
N MET A 1 -7.84 -32.75 49.28
CA MET A 1 -7.72 -31.46 48.54
C MET A 1 -6.68 -31.49 47.41
N ILE A 2 -5.38 -31.80 47.65
CA ILE A 2 -4.34 -31.78 46.62
C ILE A 2 -4.64 -32.74 45.46
N LYS A 3 -5.03 -34.00 45.72
CA LYS A 3 -5.37 -34.99 44.67
C LYS A 3 -6.56 -34.56 43.82
N THR A 4 -7.59 -33.98 44.44
CA THR A 4 -8.77 -33.47 43.73
C THR A 4 -8.42 -32.25 42.83
N PHE A 5 -7.56 -31.37 43.33
CA PHE A 5 -7.07 -30.21 42.55
C PHE A 5 -6.22 -30.67 41.35
N SER A 6 -5.31 -31.65 41.55
CA SER A 6 -4.52 -32.22 40.46
C SER A 6 -5.39 -32.90 39.40
N PHE A 7 -6.44 -33.61 39.79
CA PHE A 7 -7.35 -34.24 38.83
C PHE A 7 -8.16 -33.22 38.02
N ILE A 8 -8.66 -32.14 38.67
CA ILE A 8 -9.33 -31.04 37.98
C ILE A 8 -8.41 -30.36 37.01
N LEU A 9 -7.17 -30.07 37.39
CA LEU A 9 -6.17 -29.45 36.52
C LEU A 9 -5.89 -30.29 35.27
N VAL A 10 -5.67 -31.60 35.44
CA VAL A 10 -5.44 -32.54 34.32
C VAL A 10 -6.67 -32.58 33.40
N ALA A 11 -7.90 -32.63 33.98
CA ALA A 11 -9.12 -32.61 33.17
C ALA A 11 -9.26 -31.29 32.35
N VAL A 12 -8.96 -30.15 32.95
CA VAL A 12 -8.98 -28.84 32.25
C VAL A 12 -7.96 -28.82 31.12
N ILE A 13 -6.74 -29.31 31.35
CA ILE A 13 -5.69 -29.37 30.32
C ILE A 13 -6.13 -30.30 29.18
N ALA A 14 -6.71 -31.46 29.49
CA ALA A 14 -7.22 -32.40 28.48
C ALA A 14 -8.33 -31.77 27.63
N VAL A 15 -9.30 -31.10 28.26
CA VAL A 15 -10.37 -30.39 27.55
C VAL A 15 -9.81 -29.29 26.68
N LEU A 16 -8.84 -28.47 27.18
CA LEU A 16 -8.18 -27.43 26.43
C LEU A 16 -7.48 -28.04 25.20
N PHE A 17 -6.72 -29.11 25.38
CA PHE A 17 -6.05 -29.80 24.27
C PHE A 17 -7.04 -30.27 23.19
N VAL A 18 -8.14 -30.88 23.59
CA VAL A 18 -9.19 -31.31 22.65
C VAL A 18 -9.77 -30.11 21.88
N VAL A 19 -10.04 -29.00 22.56
CA VAL A 19 -10.53 -27.78 21.90
C VAL A 19 -9.51 -27.26 20.89
N LEU A 20 -8.23 -27.19 21.24
CA LEU A 20 -7.16 -26.76 20.34
C LEU A 20 -7.11 -27.62 19.07
N VAL A 21 -7.15 -28.97 19.24
CA VAL A 21 -7.11 -29.90 18.11
C VAL A 21 -8.33 -29.78 17.20
N ILE A 22 -9.55 -29.71 17.78
CA ILE A 22 -10.79 -29.53 17.01
C ILE A 22 -10.71 -28.23 16.17
N ARG A 23 -10.24 -27.15 16.78
CA ARG A 23 -10.10 -25.86 16.06
C ARG A 23 -9.08 -25.93 14.93
N VAL A 24 -7.95 -26.60 15.11
CA VAL A 24 -6.99 -26.83 14.02
C VAL A 24 -7.63 -27.65 12.89
N GLY A 25 -8.39 -28.69 13.20
CA GLY A 25 -9.10 -29.50 12.21
C GLY A 25 -10.20 -28.75 11.45
N SER A 26 -10.82 -27.75 12.09
CA SER A 26 -11.85 -26.89 11.49
C SER A 26 -11.26 -25.65 10.75
N PHE A 27 -9.98 -25.35 10.93
CA PHE A 27 -9.31 -24.23 10.29
C PHE A 27 -8.96 -24.58 8.84
N LYS A 28 -9.95 -24.40 7.96
CA LYS A 28 -9.89 -24.81 6.54
C LYS A 28 -9.26 -23.74 5.67
N SER A 29 -8.61 -24.19 4.57
CA SER A 29 -8.15 -23.32 3.49
C SER A 29 -9.30 -22.47 2.95
N ARG A 30 -8.98 -21.22 2.65
CA ARG A 30 -9.86 -20.25 1.98
C ARG A 30 -9.36 -19.94 0.55
N GLN A 31 -8.40 -20.73 0.07
CA GLN A 31 -7.86 -20.56 -1.27
C GLN A 31 -8.86 -21.03 -2.32
N VAL A 32 -8.93 -20.27 -3.42
CA VAL A 32 -9.79 -20.61 -4.57
C VAL A 32 -8.93 -21.42 -5.55
N ILE A 33 -9.41 -22.59 -5.96
CA ILE A 33 -8.79 -23.34 -7.05
C ILE A 33 -9.29 -22.75 -8.37
N ALA A 34 -8.39 -22.36 -9.24
CA ALA A 34 -8.71 -21.78 -10.53
C ALA A 34 -7.89 -22.43 -11.64
N GLU A 35 -8.53 -22.70 -12.79
CA GLU A 35 -7.81 -23.16 -13.97
C GLU A 35 -6.86 -22.05 -14.45
N PRO A 36 -5.67 -22.41 -14.97
CA PRO A 36 -4.72 -21.45 -15.52
C PRO A 36 -5.35 -20.55 -16.59
N THR A 37 -4.72 -19.38 -16.82
CA THR A 37 -5.17 -18.42 -17.82
C THR A 37 -5.09 -18.96 -19.24
N GLN A 38 -5.95 -18.47 -20.13
CA GLN A 38 -5.72 -18.59 -21.57
C GLN A 38 -4.50 -17.74 -21.95
N THR A 39 -3.72 -18.23 -22.90
CA THR A 39 -2.52 -17.53 -23.36
C THR A 39 -2.92 -16.26 -24.10
N LEU A 40 -2.61 -15.11 -23.55
CA LEU A 40 -2.72 -13.83 -24.24
C LEU A 40 -1.48 -13.63 -25.13
N ALA A 41 -1.69 -13.19 -26.35
CA ALA A 41 -0.58 -12.84 -27.24
C ALA A 41 0.03 -11.50 -26.82
N ILE A 42 1.15 -11.55 -26.11
CA ILE A 42 1.92 -10.38 -25.67
C ILE A 42 3.26 -10.40 -26.41
N SER A 43 3.62 -9.27 -27.01
CA SER A 43 4.98 -9.09 -27.52
C SER A 43 5.90 -8.67 -26.38
N ARG A 44 6.56 -9.65 -25.75
CA ARG A 44 7.50 -9.42 -24.65
C ARG A 44 8.54 -8.34 -24.97
N ALA A 45 9.14 -8.42 -26.18
CA ALA A 45 10.17 -7.47 -26.59
C ALA A 45 9.63 -6.04 -26.70
N ALA A 46 8.42 -5.86 -27.26
CA ALA A 46 7.81 -4.54 -27.36
C ALA A 46 7.44 -3.99 -25.96
N ALA A 47 6.81 -4.82 -25.12
CA ALA A 47 6.42 -4.40 -23.77
C ALA A 47 7.64 -3.98 -22.93
N VAL A 48 8.72 -4.75 -22.95
CA VAL A 48 9.98 -4.40 -22.28
C VAL A 48 10.55 -3.09 -22.80
N ALA A 49 10.54 -2.88 -24.13
CA ALA A 49 11.03 -1.63 -24.74
C ALA A 49 10.18 -0.43 -24.31
N HIS A 50 8.84 -0.57 -24.25
CA HIS A 50 7.95 0.49 -23.83
C HIS A 50 8.18 0.91 -22.36
N LEU A 51 8.30 -0.04 -21.45
CA LEU A 51 8.59 0.28 -20.04
C LEU A 51 10.00 0.86 -19.88
N SER A 52 11.00 0.31 -20.57
CA SER A 52 12.37 0.84 -20.58
C SER A 52 12.38 2.31 -21.02
N GLU A 53 11.68 2.67 -22.10
CA GLU A 53 11.59 4.06 -22.56
C GLU A 53 10.78 4.94 -21.58
N ALA A 54 9.75 4.39 -20.91
CA ALA A 54 8.97 5.11 -19.91
C ALA A 54 9.82 5.48 -18.68
N ILE A 55 10.70 4.59 -18.23
CA ILE A 55 11.62 4.85 -17.12
C ILE A 55 12.57 6.00 -17.44
N GLN A 56 12.96 6.17 -18.70
CA GLN A 56 13.82 7.28 -19.12
C GLN A 56 13.14 8.66 -19.00
N ARG A 57 11.81 8.71 -18.88
CA ARG A 57 11.07 9.97 -18.64
C ARG A 57 11.14 10.32 -17.16
N LYS A 58 11.80 11.41 -16.82
CA LYS A 58 12.02 11.87 -15.43
C LYS A 58 10.78 12.60 -14.89
N THR A 59 9.67 11.88 -14.78
CA THR A 59 8.39 12.41 -14.28
C THR A 59 8.39 12.54 -12.76
N VAL A 60 9.39 13.22 -12.20
CA VAL A 60 9.53 13.43 -10.76
C VAL A 60 8.45 14.42 -10.28
N SER A 61 7.80 14.08 -9.15
CA SER A 61 6.74 14.88 -8.52
C SER A 61 7.29 16.18 -7.89
N MET A 62 7.72 17.09 -8.73
CA MET A 62 8.16 18.43 -8.32
C MET A 62 7.34 19.49 -9.05
N PRO A 63 7.00 20.64 -8.40
CA PRO A 63 6.18 21.65 -9.05
C PRO A 63 6.85 22.19 -10.34
N ALA A 64 6.10 22.25 -11.42
CA ALA A 64 6.38 22.94 -12.69
C ALA A 64 7.66 22.54 -13.48
N ALA A 65 8.70 22.01 -12.85
CA ALA A 65 10.00 21.76 -13.50
C ALA A 65 9.98 20.61 -14.53
N ASN A 66 9.02 19.67 -14.44
CA ASN A 66 9.00 18.42 -15.23
C ASN A 66 7.81 18.28 -16.18
N ALA A 67 7.06 19.34 -16.46
CA ALA A 67 5.89 19.28 -17.36
C ALA A 67 6.24 18.66 -18.73
N GLY A 68 7.42 18.97 -19.28
CA GLY A 68 7.91 18.41 -20.54
C GLY A 68 8.08 16.88 -20.51
N GLU A 69 8.48 16.32 -19.37
CA GLU A 69 8.65 14.86 -19.21
C GLU A 69 7.30 14.14 -19.19
N PHE A 70 6.27 14.71 -18.57
CA PHE A 70 4.90 14.16 -18.65
C PHE A 70 4.35 14.22 -20.08
N VAL A 71 4.56 15.32 -20.80
CA VAL A 71 4.17 15.41 -22.22
C VAL A 71 4.91 14.38 -23.06
N ALA A 72 6.20 14.17 -22.82
CA ALA A 72 7.00 13.16 -23.52
C ALA A 72 6.52 11.74 -23.19
N LEU A 73 6.14 11.46 -21.91
CA LEU A 73 5.54 10.19 -21.50
C LEU A 73 4.20 9.96 -22.20
N HIS A 74 3.32 10.96 -22.26
CA HIS A 74 2.04 10.86 -22.98
C HIS A 74 2.25 10.57 -24.48
N THR A 75 3.24 11.22 -25.12
CA THR A 75 3.59 10.96 -26.51
C THR A 75 4.08 9.53 -26.72
N LEU A 76 4.87 9.00 -25.79
CA LEU A 76 5.28 7.60 -25.79
C LEU A 76 4.04 6.67 -25.71
N MET A 77 3.12 6.93 -24.76
CA MET A 77 1.89 6.15 -24.59
C MET A 77 1.04 6.15 -25.87
N GLU A 78 0.88 7.29 -26.52
CA GLU A 78 0.12 7.41 -27.78
C GLU A 78 0.74 6.58 -28.91
N ARG A 79 2.07 6.59 -29.02
CA ARG A 79 2.81 5.82 -30.01
C ARG A 79 2.78 4.31 -29.71
N ALA A 80 2.94 3.93 -28.45
CA ALA A 80 3.03 2.53 -28.01
C ALA A 80 1.67 1.82 -28.04
N PHE A 81 0.57 2.56 -27.75
CA PHE A 81 -0.77 2.02 -27.58
C PHE A 81 -1.81 2.67 -28.53
N PRO A 82 -1.66 2.52 -29.86
CA PRO A 82 -2.48 3.26 -30.83
C PRO A 82 -3.96 2.81 -30.81
N ARG A 83 -4.28 1.56 -30.45
CA ARG A 83 -5.66 1.12 -30.34
C ARG A 83 -6.32 1.67 -29.09
N VAL A 84 -5.64 1.68 -27.94
CA VAL A 84 -6.14 2.31 -26.72
C VAL A 84 -6.54 3.77 -27.01
N HIS A 85 -5.65 4.54 -27.65
CA HIS A 85 -5.90 5.95 -27.95
C HIS A 85 -6.98 6.18 -29.02
N ARG A 86 -7.21 5.22 -29.90
CA ARG A 86 -8.25 5.30 -30.93
C ARG A 86 -9.63 4.84 -30.44
N GLU A 87 -9.67 3.79 -29.60
CA GLU A 87 -10.92 3.08 -29.26
C GLU A 87 -11.48 3.46 -27.89
N LEU A 88 -10.66 4.00 -26.97
CA LEU A 88 -11.08 4.51 -25.69
C LEU A 88 -11.22 6.04 -25.73
N THR A 89 -12.16 6.57 -24.91
CA THR A 89 -12.22 8.01 -24.69
C THR A 89 -11.13 8.41 -23.70
N LYS A 90 -10.19 9.29 -24.10
CA LYS A 90 -9.13 9.85 -23.27
C LYS A 90 -9.51 11.26 -22.82
N GLU A 91 -9.35 11.55 -21.55
CA GLU A 91 -9.54 12.86 -20.94
C GLU A 91 -8.29 13.22 -20.12
N SER A 92 -7.79 14.44 -20.29
CA SER A 92 -6.76 15.00 -19.40
C SER A 92 -7.44 15.65 -18.20
N VAL A 93 -7.01 15.35 -17.00
CA VAL A 93 -7.59 15.84 -15.76
C VAL A 93 -6.48 16.45 -14.89
N GLY A 94 -6.70 17.65 -14.40
CA GLY A 94 -5.62 18.44 -13.79
C GLY A 94 -4.57 18.80 -14.85
N ASP A 95 -3.31 18.79 -14.43
CA ASP A 95 -2.23 19.22 -15.33
C ASP A 95 -1.78 18.09 -16.28
N HIS A 96 -1.58 16.87 -15.73
CA HIS A 96 -1.01 15.76 -16.51
C HIS A 96 -1.67 14.40 -16.26
N SER A 97 -2.68 14.28 -15.39
CA SER A 97 -3.36 13.00 -15.15
C SER A 97 -4.26 12.62 -16.31
N LEU A 98 -4.42 11.33 -16.53
CA LEU A 98 -5.20 10.78 -17.62
C LEU A 98 -6.34 9.90 -17.08
N LEU A 99 -7.53 10.08 -17.68
CA LEU A 99 -8.67 9.20 -17.48
C LEU A 99 -9.06 8.60 -18.82
N PHE A 100 -8.95 7.28 -18.96
CA PHE A 100 -9.47 6.56 -20.12
C PHE A 100 -10.79 5.87 -19.76
N THR A 101 -11.73 5.93 -20.69
CA THR A 101 -13.03 5.25 -20.56
C THR A 101 -13.18 4.21 -21.68
N TRP A 102 -13.18 2.94 -21.31
CA TRP A 102 -13.52 1.82 -22.20
C TRP A 102 -14.98 1.44 -21.96
N ARG A 103 -15.87 1.90 -22.84
CA ARG A 103 -17.31 1.69 -22.68
C ARG A 103 -17.68 0.22 -22.82
N GLY A 104 -18.41 -0.30 -21.83
CA GLY A 104 -19.01 -1.62 -21.86
C GLY A 104 -20.29 -1.66 -22.71
N LYS A 105 -20.71 -2.86 -23.08
CA LYS A 105 -21.96 -3.09 -23.80
C LYS A 105 -23.19 -2.85 -22.93
N ASP A 106 -23.13 -3.22 -21.65
CA ASP A 106 -24.22 -3.03 -20.68
C ASP A 106 -23.88 -1.91 -19.68
N GLN A 107 -24.48 -0.75 -19.91
CA GLN A 107 -24.30 0.44 -19.06
C GLN A 107 -25.00 0.33 -17.69
N ARG A 108 -25.78 -0.73 -17.44
CA ARG A 108 -26.42 -0.98 -16.13
C ARG A 108 -25.44 -1.63 -15.15
N LEU A 109 -24.40 -2.28 -15.65
CA LEU A 109 -23.35 -2.87 -14.84
C LEU A 109 -22.47 -1.77 -14.26
N LYS A 110 -22.23 -1.79 -12.95
CA LYS A 110 -21.31 -0.86 -12.32
C LYS A 110 -19.91 -1.03 -12.93
N PRO A 111 -19.26 0.07 -13.34
CA PRO A 111 -17.91 0.02 -13.91
C PRO A 111 -16.86 -0.38 -12.87
N ILE A 112 -15.72 -0.85 -13.35
CA ILE A 112 -14.50 -1.00 -12.53
C ILE A 112 -13.52 0.11 -12.87
N LEU A 113 -12.62 0.40 -11.91
CA LEU A 113 -11.52 1.34 -12.09
C LEU A 113 -10.19 0.62 -11.83
N LEU A 114 -9.28 0.68 -12.79
CA LEU A 114 -7.88 0.30 -12.64
C LEU A 114 -7.06 1.57 -12.50
N MET A 115 -6.22 1.63 -11.48
CA MET A 115 -5.44 2.81 -11.13
C MET A 115 -3.95 2.50 -11.18
N ALA A 116 -3.17 3.54 -11.45
CA ALA A 116 -1.73 3.59 -11.36
C ALA A 116 -1.26 5.05 -11.37
N HIS A 117 0.03 5.33 -11.11
CA HIS A 117 0.55 6.68 -11.23
C HIS A 117 1.78 6.77 -12.14
N MET A 118 1.95 7.93 -12.75
CA MET A 118 2.99 8.21 -13.76
C MET A 118 4.20 8.93 -13.16
N ASP A 119 4.02 9.57 -12.01
CA ASP A 119 5.09 10.27 -11.31
C ASP A 119 5.97 9.32 -10.52
N VAL A 120 7.12 9.82 -10.10
CA VAL A 120 8.10 9.07 -9.32
C VAL A 120 8.77 9.99 -8.29
N VAL A 121 9.23 9.42 -7.18
CA VAL A 121 10.04 10.17 -6.21
C VAL A 121 11.39 10.62 -6.82
N PRO A 122 11.98 11.72 -6.32
CA PRO A 122 13.31 12.14 -6.73
C PRO A 122 14.38 11.09 -6.36
N VAL A 123 15.47 11.11 -7.09
CA VAL A 123 16.70 10.38 -6.72
C VAL A 123 17.55 11.31 -5.86
N ASP A 124 17.99 10.80 -4.70
CA ASP A 124 18.93 11.54 -3.85
C ASP A 124 20.28 11.68 -4.58
N PRO A 125 20.74 12.91 -4.87
CA PRO A 125 22.00 13.13 -5.58
C PRO A 125 23.21 12.51 -4.87
N THR A 126 23.16 12.34 -3.55
CA THR A 126 24.25 11.74 -2.78
C THR A 126 24.35 10.23 -2.97
N THR A 127 23.29 9.58 -3.45
CA THR A 127 23.22 8.13 -3.68
C THR A 127 23.27 7.75 -5.16
N GLU A 128 23.20 8.71 -6.09
CA GLU A 128 23.14 8.45 -7.54
C GLU A 128 24.34 7.61 -8.02
N SER A 129 25.53 7.88 -7.51
CA SER A 129 26.74 7.11 -7.83
C SER A 129 26.77 5.69 -7.26
N SER A 130 25.84 5.36 -6.37
CA SER A 130 25.71 4.02 -5.76
C SER A 130 24.80 3.10 -6.54
N TRP A 131 24.10 3.60 -7.56
CA TRP A 131 23.27 2.79 -8.43
C TRP A 131 24.12 1.94 -9.37
N HIS A 132 23.80 0.66 -9.52
CA HIS A 132 24.46 -0.23 -10.47
C HIS A 132 24.18 0.15 -11.94
N HIS A 133 22.96 0.61 -12.21
CA HIS A 133 22.53 1.19 -13.48
C HIS A 133 21.94 2.56 -13.21
N ALA A 134 22.23 3.55 -14.05
CA ALA A 134 21.78 4.94 -13.81
C ALA A 134 20.26 5.00 -13.58
N PRO A 135 19.76 5.78 -12.60
CA PRO A 135 18.37 5.74 -12.11
C PRO A 135 17.30 5.92 -13.17
N PHE A 136 17.62 6.60 -14.27
CA PHE A 136 16.69 6.84 -15.38
C PHE A 136 17.21 6.28 -16.71
N SER A 137 18.04 5.22 -16.67
CA SER A 137 18.54 4.59 -17.90
C SER A 137 17.49 3.74 -18.60
N GLY A 138 16.58 3.13 -17.85
CA GLY A 138 15.69 2.10 -18.38
C GLY A 138 16.44 0.89 -18.90
N GLU A 139 17.68 0.65 -18.44
CA GLU A 139 18.54 -0.41 -18.95
C GLU A 139 17.92 -1.78 -18.71
N VAL A 140 17.99 -2.64 -19.72
CA VAL A 140 17.54 -4.03 -19.63
C VAL A 140 18.77 -4.93 -19.52
N ALA A 141 19.04 -5.39 -18.29
CA ALA A 141 20.22 -6.19 -17.98
C ALA A 141 19.88 -7.26 -16.94
N ASP A 142 20.56 -8.41 -16.99
CA ASP A 142 20.45 -9.51 -16.02
C ASP A 142 19.01 -10.01 -15.79
N GLY A 143 18.14 -9.89 -16.80
CA GLY A 143 16.73 -10.29 -16.72
C GLY A 143 15.82 -9.26 -16.03
N TYR A 144 16.31 -8.05 -15.78
CA TYR A 144 15.58 -6.95 -15.15
C TYR A 144 15.51 -5.72 -16.06
N ILE A 145 14.49 -4.90 -15.84
CA ILE A 145 14.36 -3.51 -16.33
C ILE A 145 14.68 -2.61 -15.14
N TRP A 146 15.76 -1.82 -15.26
CA TRP A 146 16.31 -1.05 -14.16
C TRP A 146 15.91 0.41 -14.23
N GLY A 147 15.60 0.98 -13.08
CA GLY A 147 15.46 2.40 -12.90
C GLY A 147 14.31 2.82 -12.01
N ARG A 148 14.27 4.09 -11.64
CA ARG A 148 13.25 4.73 -10.83
C ARG A 148 11.89 4.68 -11.56
N GLY A 149 10.85 4.17 -10.88
CA GLY A 149 9.53 3.93 -11.45
C GLY A 149 9.38 2.53 -12.09
N ALA A 150 10.39 1.64 -11.95
CA ALA A 150 10.29 0.27 -12.44
C ALA A 150 9.45 -0.64 -11.52
N MET A 151 9.25 -0.24 -10.24
CA MET A 151 8.42 -0.94 -9.26
C MET A 151 7.33 -0.05 -8.65
N ASP A 152 7.40 1.29 -8.92
CA ASP A 152 6.56 2.30 -8.31
C ASP A 152 6.45 3.54 -9.21
N ASP A 153 5.46 3.65 -10.11
CA ASP A 153 4.39 2.69 -10.48
C ASP A 153 4.19 2.69 -12.01
N LYS A 154 5.25 3.06 -12.79
CA LYS A 154 5.17 3.08 -14.26
C LYS A 154 4.93 1.71 -14.86
N GLU A 155 5.42 0.65 -14.20
CA GLU A 155 5.17 -0.72 -14.63
C GLU A 155 3.69 -1.04 -14.65
N SER A 156 2.89 -0.56 -13.68
CA SER A 156 1.44 -0.75 -13.67
C SER A 156 0.74 0.06 -14.74
N VAL A 157 1.15 1.33 -14.95
CA VAL A 157 0.62 2.16 -16.05
C VAL A 157 0.78 1.43 -17.38
N PHE A 158 2.00 0.98 -17.66
CA PHE A 158 2.31 0.33 -18.93
C PHE A 158 1.73 -1.09 -19.00
N ALA A 159 1.72 -1.86 -17.91
CA ALA A 159 1.10 -3.19 -17.89
C ALA A 159 -0.42 -3.14 -18.14
N ILE A 160 -1.13 -2.16 -17.59
CA ILE A 160 -2.56 -1.94 -17.85
C ILE A 160 -2.78 -1.60 -19.33
N LEU A 161 -1.97 -0.69 -19.90
CA LEU A 161 -2.09 -0.28 -21.29
C LEU A 161 -1.75 -1.43 -22.26
N GLU A 162 -0.68 -2.21 -22.01
CA GLU A 162 -0.33 -3.41 -22.77
C GLU A 162 -1.46 -4.44 -22.75
N ALA A 163 -2.06 -4.66 -21.58
CA ALA A 163 -3.18 -5.59 -21.42
C ALA A 163 -4.39 -5.14 -22.25
N VAL A 164 -4.75 -3.86 -22.19
CA VAL A 164 -5.89 -3.30 -22.94
C VAL A 164 -5.60 -3.30 -24.44
N GLU A 165 -4.40 -2.90 -24.90
CA GLU A 165 -4.00 -2.93 -26.30
C GLU A 165 -4.09 -4.36 -26.88
N SER A 166 -3.61 -5.36 -26.13
CA SER A 166 -3.68 -6.76 -26.50
C SER A 166 -5.13 -7.28 -26.59
N LEU A 167 -5.99 -6.92 -25.62
CA LEU A 167 -7.40 -7.28 -25.62
C LEU A 167 -8.15 -6.62 -26.78
N LEU A 168 -7.86 -5.37 -27.10
CA LEU A 168 -8.43 -4.68 -28.28
C LEU A 168 -7.96 -5.35 -29.57
N THR A 169 -6.71 -5.78 -29.65
CA THR A 169 -6.15 -6.49 -30.79
C THR A 169 -6.86 -7.84 -31.02
N SER A 170 -7.27 -8.51 -29.96
CA SER A 170 -8.08 -9.74 -30.03
C SER A 170 -9.57 -9.48 -30.23
N ASN A 171 -9.99 -8.23 -30.50
CA ASN A 171 -11.38 -7.80 -30.64
C ASN A 171 -12.24 -8.03 -29.37
N PHE A 172 -11.62 -8.09 -28.20
CA PHE A 172 -12.37 -8.16 -26.95
C PHE A 172 -13.23 -6.89 -26.76
N ARG A 173 -14.44 -7.08 -26.26
CA ARG A 173 -15.38 -5.99 -25.94
C ARG A 173 -15.93 -6.23 -24.54
N PRO A 174 -15.68 -5.33 -23.59
CA PRO A 174 -16.14 -5.51 -22.23
C PRO A 174 -17.66 -5.42 -22.12
N GLU A 175 -18.24 -6.17 -21.20
CA GLU A 175 -19.67 -6.06 -20.85
C GLU A 175 -19.92 -4.82 -19.97
N ARG A 176 -19.07 -4.58 -18.97
CA ARG A 176 -19.11 -3.38 -18.12
C ARG A 176 -18.10 -2.34 -18.56
N THR A 177 -18.37 -1.09 -18.29
CA THR A 177 -17.42 -0.01 -18.52
C THR A 177 -16.17 -0.19 -17.62
N ILE A 178 -15.00 0.09 -18.17
CA ILE A 178 -13.72 0.07 -17.47
C ILE A 178 -13.12 1.47 -17.55
N TYR A 179 -12.80 2.02 -16.40
CA TYR A 179 -12.01 3.24 -16.29
C TYR A 179 -10.56 2.89 -16.03
N LEU A 180 -9.62 3.61 -16.66
CA LEU A 180 -8.21 3.58 -16.34
C LEU A 180 -7.84 4.99 -15.88
N ALA A 181 -7.34 5.12 -14.65
CA ALA A 181 -6.95 6.41 -14.09
C ALA A 181 -5.46 6.40 -13.78
N PHE A 182 -4.72 7.31 -14.41
CA PHE A 182 -3.28 7.46 -14.22
C PHE A 182 -2.97 8.83 -13.60
N GLY A 183 -2.60 8.82 -12.32
CA GLY A 183 -2.21 9.99 -11.54
C GLY A 183 -0.86 10.56 -11.98
N HIS A 184 -0.60 11.85 -11.68
CA HIS A 184 0.69 12.49 -11.98
C HIS A 184 1.35 13.09 -10.74
N ASP A 185 0.75 12.95 -9.55
CA ASP A 185 1.18 13.58 -8.31
C ASP A 185 0.91 12.70 -7.07
N GLU A 186 0.88 11.36 -7.24
CA GLU A 186 0.64 10.42 -6.14
C GLU A 186 1.64 10.62 -5.01
N GLU A 187 2.92 10.68 -5.37
CA GLU A 187 4.09 10.78 -4.48
C GLU A 187 4.10 12.06 -3.61
N ILE A 188 3.28 13.02 -3.97
CA ILE A 188 3.07 14.27 -3.21
C ILE A 188 1.62 14.45 -2.75
N GLY A 189 0.81 13.38 -2.82
CA GLY A 189 -0.50 13.30 -2.21
C GLY A 189 -1.71 13.29 -3.14
N GLY A 190 -1.56 13.27 -4.47
CA GLY A 190 -2.61 13.04 -5.47
C GLY A 190 -3.69 14.11 -5.58
N ILE A 191 -3.44 15.31 -5.06
CA ILE A 191 -4.48 16.37 -4.95
C ILE A 191 -4.84 16.95 -6.32
N ASN A 192 -3.86 17.09 -7.22
CA ASN A 192 -4.08 17.65 -8.56
C ASN A 192 -4.43 16.59 -9.61
N GLY A 193 -4.13 15.33 -9.34
CA GLY A 193 -4.40 14.17 -10.19
C GLY A 193 -5.60 13.36 -9.73
N ALA A 194 -5.35 12.35 -8.92
CA ALA A 194 -6.34 11.37 -8.48
C ALA A 194 -7.57 11.99 -7.80
N ALA A 195 -7.39 13.01 -6.95
CA ALA A 195 -8.51 13.69 -6.30
C ALA A 195 -9.39 14.42 -7.33
N LYS A 196 -8.81 15.02 -8.37
CA LYS A 196 -9.59 15.67 -9.45
C LYS A 196 -10.31 14.64 -10.32
N ILE A 197 -9.69 13.50 -10.62
CA ILE A 197 -10.36 12.39 -11.34
C ILE A 197 -11.52 11.87 -10.51
N ALA A 198 -11.33 11.63 -9.22
CA ALA A 198 -12.39 11.18 -8.31
C ALA A 198 -13.57 12.16 -8.25
N ALA A 199 -13.27 13.48 -8.17
CA ALA A 199 -14.26 14.52 -8.20
C ALA A 199 -15.04 14.55 -9.53
N LEU A 200 -14.35 14.37 -10.67
CA LEU A 200 -14.95 14.29 -12.00
C LEU A 200 -15.91 13.10 -12.12
N LEU A 201 -15.49 11.90 -11.69
CA LEU A 201 -16.35 10.72 -11.69
C LEU A 201 -17.55 10.88 -10.74
N SER A 202 -17.33 11.48 -9.57
CA SER A 202 -18.41 11.81 -8.62
C SER A 202 -19.43 12.80 -9.20
N SER A 203 -18.98 13.85 -9.91
CA SER A 203 -19.86 14.81 -10.56
C SER A 203 -20.72 14.19 -11.68
N ARG A 204 -20.26 13.07 -12.24
CA ARG A 204 -20.98 12.25 -13.22
C ARG A 204 -21.85 11.17 -12.58
N HIS A 205 -21.97 11.17 -11.25
CA HIS A 205 -22.71 10.16 -10.48
C HIS A 205 -22.26 8.73 -10.77
N VAL A 206 -20.96 8.51 -11.02
CA VAL A 206 -20.42 7.19 -11.25
C VAL A 206 -20.35 6.44 -9.92
N GLU A 207 -20.99 5.27 -9.87
CA GLU A 207 -20.82 4.29 -8.80
C GLU A 207 -19.98 3.12 -9.32
N LEU A 208 -18.83 2.87 -8.70
CA LEU A 208 -17.93 1.80 -9.10
C LEU A 208 -18.25 0.47 -8.40
N GLU A 209 -18.11 -0.64 -9.13
CA GLU A 209 -18.13 -1.99 -8.56
C GLU A 209 -16.95 -2.19 -7.64
N CYS A 210 -15.76 -1.88 -8.13
CA CYS A 210 -14.54 -1.89 -7.35
C CYS A 210 -13.45 -1.02 -7.98
N ILE A 211 -12.40 -0.80 -7.20
CA ILE A 211 -11.14 -0.19 -7.60
C ILE A 211 -10.02 -1.20 -7.36
N VAL A 212 -9.10 -1.32 -8.30
CA VAL A 212 -7.83 -2.02 -8.13
C VAL A 212 -6.71 -1.02 -8.38
N ASP A 213 -5.89 -0.84 -7.37
CA ASP A 213 -4.78 0.11 -7.30
C ASP A 213 -3.49 -0.63 -6.96
N GLU A 214 -2.36 0.03 -7.03
CA GLU A 214 -1.08 -0.43 -6.53
C GLU A 214 -1.10 -0.75 -5.02
N GLY A 215 0.01 -1.24 -4.43
CA GLY A 215 0.25 -1.24 -2.99
C GLY A 215 0.90 -2.50 -2.44
N LEU A 216 0.19 -3.63 -2.29
CA LEU A 216 0.79 -4.87 -1.78
C LEU A 216 1.11 -5.84 -2.91
N ASN A 217 2.07 -6.72 -2.64
CA ASN A 217 2.77 -7.54 -3.63
C ASN A 217 2.63 -9.05 -3.38
N VAL A 218 3.38 -9.82 -4.16
CA VAL A 218 3.63 -11.25 -3.95
C VAL A 218 4.93 -11.40 -3.17
N PHE A 219 4.82 -11.71 -1.89
CA PHE A 219 5.96 -11.81 -0.98
C PHE A 219 6.54 -13.23 -0.95
N THR A 220 7.86 -13.35 -1.08
CA THR A 220 8.59 -14.63 -1.01
C THR A 220 9.65 -14.57 0.08
N GLY A 221 9.71 -15.63 0.93
CA GLY A 221 10.72 -15.71 2.00
C GLY A 221 10.58 -14.69 3.14
N ILE A 222 9.46 -13.94 3.21
CA ILE A 222 9.23 -12.87 4.19
C ILE A 222 8.32 -13.35 5.33
N ILE A 223 7.33 -14.20 5.03
CA ILE A 223 6.36 -14.66 6.02
C ILE A 223 6.84 -15.97 6.63
N SER A 224 7.28 -15.92 7.88
CA SER A 224 7.79 -17.08 8.60
C SER A 224 6.73 -18.19 8.72
N GLY A 225 7.09 -19.41 8.33
CA GLY A 225 6.22 -20.59 8.38
C GLY A 225 5.28 -20.73 7.18
N LEU A 226 5.48 -19.96 6.12
CA LEU A 226 4.82 -20.11 4.83
C LEU A 226 5.90 -20.30 3.74
N ASP A 227 5.94 -21.47 3.13
CA ASP A 227 6.94 -21.80 2.09
C ASP A 227 6.52 -21.30 0.70
N SER A 228 5.22 -21.20 0.47
CA SER A 228 4.65 -20.67 -0.79
C SER A 228 4.71 -19.14 -0.84
N PRO A 229 4.76 -18.53 -2.04
CA PRO A 229 4.60 -17.09 -2.20
C PRO A 229 3.26 -16.62 -1.60
N ALA A 230 3.26 -15.50 -0.91
CA ALA A 230 2.05 -14.88 -0.35
C ALA A 230 1.63 -13.67 -1.18
N ALA A 231 0.52 -13.78 -1.91
CA ALA A 231 -0.08 -12.66 -2.61
C ALA A 231 -1.02 -11.91 -1.65
N LEU A 232 -0.59 -10.74 -1.19
CA LEU A 232 -1.33 -9.95 -0.21
C LEU A 232 -2.16 -8.86 -0.90
N ILE A 233 -3.47 -8.89 -0.70
CA ILE A 233 -4.40 -7.88 -1.22
C ILE A 233 -4.67 -6.86 -0.12
N GLY A 234 -4.25 -5.61 -0.31
CA GLY A 234 -4.56 -4.51 0.60
C GLY A 234 -6.05 -4.19 0.60
N ILE A 235 -6.74 -4.53 1.69
CA ILE A 235 -8.18 -4.25 1.87
C ILE A 235 -8.44 -3.00 2.71
N ALA A 236 -7.40 -2.40 3.25
CA ALA A 236 -7.40 -1.12 3.94
C ALA A 236 -5.98 -0.54 3.93
N GLU A 237 -5.88 0.76 4.11
CA GLU A 237 -4.62 1.48 4.30
C GLU A 237 -4.65 2.33 5.55
N LYS A 238 -3.47 2.63 6.09
CA LYS A 238 -3.32 3.52 7.24
C LYS A 238 -3.56 4.98 6.86
N GLY A 239 -4.09 5.74 7.81
CA GLY A 239 -4.14 7.19 7.70
C GLY A 239 -2.76 7.84 7.89
N TYR A 240 -2.65 9.07 7.45
CA TYR A 240 -1.45 9.90 7.55
C TYR A 240 -1.71 11.14 8.37
N LEU A 241 -0.83 11.44 9.33
CA LEU A 241 -0.91 12.67 10.12
C LEU A 241 0.49 13.10 10.54
N SER A 242 0.85 14.35 10.30
CA SER A 242 2.01 14.97 10.95
C SER A 242 1.54 16.01 11.94
N LEU A 243 2.09 15.96 13.16
CA LEU A 243 1.85 16.93 14.22
C LEU A 243 3.14 17.73 14.47
N GLN A 244 3.03 19.04 14.44
CA GLN A 244 4.07 19.92 14.96
C GLN A 244 3.89 20.09 16.45
N LEU A 245 4.93 19.77 17.20
CA LEU A 245 5.07 20.07 18.62
C LEU A 245 5.94 21.29 18.75
N SER A 246 5.55 22.30 19.53
CA SER A 246 6.37 23.48 19.77
C SER A 246 6.27 23.95 21.21
N VAL A 247 7.39 24.45 21.72
CA VAL A 247 7.51 25.05 23.04
C VAL A 247 8.15 26.43 22.88
N GLU A 248 7.57 27.42 23.49
CA GLU A 248 8.07 28.80 23.50
C GLU A 248 8.38 29.24 24.93
N THR A 249 9.54 29.87 25.15
CA THR A 249 10.05 30.39 26.42
C THR A 249 10.68 31.76 26.21
N ALA A 250 11.08 32.43 27.26
CA ALA A 250 11.75 33.73 27.15
C ALA A 250 13.16 33.64 26.48
N GLY A 251 13.77 32.43 26.43
CA GLY A 251 15.19 32.29 26.05
C GLY A 251 16.12 32.91 27.12
N GLY A 252 17.38 33.10 26.76
CA GLY A 252 18.33 33.77 27.64
C GLY A 252 19.78 33.28 27.55
N HIS A 253 20.60 33.73 28.54
CA HIS A 253 22.00 33.33 28.61
C HIS A 253 22.13 31.93 29.20
N SER A 254 22.95 31.06 28.57
CA SER A 254 23.08 29.66 28.96
C SER A 254 23.69 29.42 30.37
N SER A 255 24.39 30.41 30.93
CA SER A 255 24.96 30.31 32.27
C SER A 255 23.97 30.44 33.45
N MET A 256 22.75 30.87 33.16
CA MET A 256 21.65 31.05 34.12
C MET A 256 20.38 30.39 33.61
N PRO A 257 20.38 29.07 33.41
CA PRO A 257 19.23 28.38 32.80
C PRO A 257 18.01 28.38 33.79
N PRO A 258 16.80 28.63 33.31
CA PRO A 258 15.62 28.35 34.09
C PRO A 258 15.43 26.86 34.31
N GLU A 259 14.57 26.45 35.22
CA GLU A 259 14.23 25.05 35.49
C GLU A 259 13.71 24.33 34.23
N HIS A 260 12.92 25.06 33.42
CA HIS A 260 12.33 24.55 32.18
C HIS A 260 12.79 25.38 30.97
N THR A 261 13.61 24.80 30.11
CA THR A 261 14.01 25.38 28.81
C THR A 261 13.13 24.86 27.70
N ALA A 262 13.04 25.57 26.58
CA ALA A 262 12.26 25.12 25.42
C ALA A 262 12.73 23.74 24.91
N ILE A 263 14.05 23.52 24.85
CA ILE A 263 14.65 22.22 24.46
C ILE A 263 14.30 21.14 25.50
N GLY A 264 14.50 21.41 26.79
CA GLY A 264 14.26 20.43 27.86
C GLY A 264 12.81 19.97 27.91
N THR A 265 11.86 20.90 27.82
CA THR A 265 10.41 20.58 27.76
C THR A 265 10.05 19.77 26.54
N LEU A 266 10.51 20.18 25.33
CA LEU A 266 10.21 19.47 24.09
C LEU A 266 10.80 18.06 24.08
N THR A 267 12.06 17.88 24.49
CA THR A 267 12.70 16.55 24.52
C THR A 267 12.04 15.63 25.54
N GLY A 268 11.59 16.17 26.69
CA GLY A 268 10.77 15.43 27.66
C GLY A 268 9.44 14.96 27.06
N ALA A 269 8.78 15.79 26.25
CA ALA A 269 7.56 15.42 25.53
C ALA A 269 7.82 14.29 24.52
N LEU A 270 8.88 14.39 23.72
CA LEU A 270 9.28 13.35 22.77
C LEU A 270 9.63 12.04 23.45
N GLN A 271 10.33 12.08 24.59
CA GLN A 271 10.67 10.89 25.37
C GLN A 271 9.40 10.18 25.89
N ARG A 272 8.42 10.93 26.42
CA ARG A 272 7.13 10.37 26.84
C ARG A 272 6.40 9.68 25.68
N LEU A 273 6.38 10.29 24.50
CA LEU A 273 5.76 9.70 23.30
C LEU A 273 6.46 8.41 22.85
N GLN A 274 7.80 8.35 22.89
CA GLN A 274 8.55 7.14 22.55
C GLN A 274 8.35 6.04 23.59
N GLY A 275 8.20 6.39 24.87
CA GLY A 275 7.96 5.45 25.96
C GLY A 275 6.52 4.90 26.04
N ALA A 276 5.57 5.53 25.36
CA ALA A 276 4.16 5.16 25.37
C ALA A 276 3.65 4.93 23.94
N PRO A 277 3.98 3.78 23.32
CA PRO A 277 3.45 3.44 22.00
C PRO A 277 1.93 3.23 22.07
N PHE A 278 1.22 3.52 20.98
CA PHE A 278 -0.21 3.19 20.86
C PHE A 278 -0.48 1.72 21.18
N PRO A 279 -1.65 1.38 21.75
CA PRO A 279 -2.00 -0.01 22.10
C PRO A 279 -1.95 -0.93 20.86
N ALA A 280 -1.34 -2.10 21.02
CA ALA A 280 -1.35 -3.14 19.98
C ALA A 280 -2.70 -3.86 19.95
N ARG A 281 -3.16 -4.20 18.74
CA ARG A 281 -4.34 -5.05 18.54
C ARG A 281 -4.33 -5.69 17.15
N LEU A 282 -4.87 -6.88 17.04
CA LEU A 282 -5.15 -7.50 15.74
C LEU A 282 -6.35 -6.79 15.12
N SER A 283 -6.09 -5.89 14.17
CA SER A 283 -7.13 -5.22 13.39
C SER A 283 -7.87 -6.20 12.48
N ARG A 284 -9.04 -5.79 11.95
CA ARG A 284 -9.80 -6.65 11.03
C ARG A 284 -8.99 -7.08 9.80
N PRO A 285 -8.24 -6.21 9.09
CA PRO A 285 -7.36 -6.64 8.00
C PRO A 285 -6.27 -7.60 8.44
N THR A 286 -5.59 -7.33 9.57
CA THR A 286 -4.52 -8.19 10.10
C THR A 286 -5.05 -9.55 10.53
N ARG A 287 -6.23 -9.60 11.15
CA ARG A 287 -6.90 -10.87 11.50
C ARG A 287 -7.28 -11.64 10.24
N GLY A 288 -7.87 -10.98 9.25
CA GLY A 288 -8.21 -11.58 7.96
C GLY A 288 -6.98 -12.18 7.26
N MET A 289 -5.85 -11.50 7.29
CA MET A 289 -4.60 -12.03 6.76
C MET A 289 -4.25 -13.39 7.40
N PHE A 290 -4.32 -13.50 8.71
CA PHE A 290 -4.04 -14.75 9.40
C PHE A 290 -5.10 -15.84 9.18
N GLU A 291 -6.35 -15.46 8.95
CA GLU A 291 -7.43 -16.41 8.64
C GLU A 291 -7.23 -17.07 7.26
N PHE A 292 -6.62 -16.35 6.30
CA PHE A 292 -6.35 -16.88 4.96
C PHE A 292 -4.98 -17.58 4.87
N LEU A 293 -3.94 -17.05 5.52
CA LEU A 293 -2.61 -17.65 5.49
C LEU A 293 -2.48 -18.86 6.44
N GLY A 294 -3.09 -18.78 7.61
CA GLY A 294 -2.88 -19.74 8.68
C GLY A 294 -3.15 -21.21 8.33
N PRO A 295 -4.20 -21.55 7.55
CA PRO A 295 -4.41 -22.91 7.08
C PRO A 295 -3.27 -23.47 6.23
N GLU A 296 -2.53 -22.62 5.54
CA GLU A 296 -1.46 -22.95 4.61
C GLU A 296 -0.06 -22.93 5.25
N MET A 297 0.03 -22.45 6.51
CA MET A 297 1.29 -22.36 7.24
C MET A 297 1.70 -23.67 7.91
N SER A 298 2.95 -23.72 8.39
CA SER A 298 3.47 -24.83 9.21
C SER A 298 2.56 -25.14 10.42
N PHE A 299 2.55 -26.39 10.86
CA PHE A 299 1.60 -26.89 11.86
C PHE A 299 1.63 -26.09 13.17
N ASP A 300 2.81 -25.71 13.66
CA ASP A 300 2.96 -24.89 14.88
C ASP A 300 2.28 -23.52 14.73
N LYS A 301 2.45 -22.85 13.59
CA LYS A 301 1.78 -21.59 13.29
C LYS A 301 0.27 -21.76 13.14
N LYS A 302 -0.14 -22.84 12.46
CA LYS A 302 -1.56 -23.18 12.30
C LYS A 302 -2.24 -23.39 13.64
N VAL A 303 -1.59 -24.03 14.62
CA VAL A 303 -2.14 -24.21 15.99
C VAL A 303 -2.39 -22.85 16.65
N VAL A 304 -1.42 -21.94 16.59
CA VAL A 304 -1.54 -20.60 17.17
C VAL A 304 -2.66 -19.80 16.49
N LEU A 305 -2.69 -19.78 15.16
CA LEU A 305 -3.63 -18.97 14.37
C LEU A 305 -5.07 -19.52 14.43
N ALA A 306 -5.25 -20.84 14.50
CA ALA A 306 -6.56 -21.44 14.72
C ALA A 306 -7.13 -21.12 16.11
N ASN A 307 -6.29 -20.75 17.06
CA ASN A 307 -6.63 -20.52 18.46
C ASN A 307 -6.29 -19.11 18.94
N LEU A 308 -6.54 -18.09 18.11
CA LEU A 308 -6.28 -16.68 18.44
C LEU A 308 -6.99 -16.22 19.72
N TRP A 309 -8.13 -16.85 20.09
CA TRP A 309 -8.83 -16.58 21.36
C TRP A 309 -7.94 -16.80 22.60
N LEU A 310 -6.96 -17.71 22.50
CA LEU A 310 -6.00 -18.04 23.57
C LEU A 310 -4.65 -17.34 23.33
N PHE A 311 -4.18 -17.34 22.07
CA PHE A 311 -2.81 -16.95 21.74
C PHE A 311 -2.66 -15.52 21.26
N SER A 312 -3.74 -14.72 21.09
CA SER A 312 -3.63 -13.32 20.64
C SER A 312 -2.65 -12.50 21.44
N PRO A 313 -2.62 -12.52 22.80
CA PRO A 313 -1.66 -11.69 23.54
C PRO A 313 -0.19 -12.06 23.26
N LEU A 314 0.08 -13.36 23.11
CA LEU A 314 1.40 -13.85 22.79
C LEU A 314 1.80 -13.47 21.36
N LEU A 315 0.87 -13.64 20.41
CA LEU A 315 1.08 -13.27 19.00
C LEU A 315 1.33 -11.77 18.86
N GLU A 316 0.51 -10.94 19.50
CA GLU A 316 0.68 -9.47 19.47
C GLU A 316 2.04 -9.05 20.07
N LYS A 317 2.45 -9.65 21.18
CA LYS A 317 3.77 -9.43 21.79
C LYS A 317 4.91 -9.82 20.84
N THR A 318 4.79 -10.95 20.16
CA THR A 318 5.80 -11.44 19.21
C THR A 318 5.87 -10.53 17.97
N LEU A 319 4.73 -10.18 17.38
CA LEU A 319 4.66 -9.29 16.23
C LEU A 319 5.15 -7.86 16.53
N ALA A 320 4.98 -7.41 17.76
CA ALA A 320 5.45 -6.09 18.19
C ALA A 320 6.99 -5.96 18.27
N GLN A 321 7.74 -7.06 18.21
CA GLN A 321 9.21 -7.05 18.27
C GLN A 321 9.88 -6.59 16.97
N SER A 322 9.21 -6.72 15.82
CA SER A 322 9.73 -6.27 14.54
C SER A 322 9.02 -4.98 14.10
N PRO A 323 9.72 -3.94 13.64
CA PRO A 323 9.09 -2.72 13.14
C PRO A 323 8.02 -2.97 12.06
N ARG A 324 8.27 -3.91 11.13
CA ARG A 324 7.36 -4.26 10.04
C ARG A 324 6.04 -4.83 10.56
N THR A 325 6.11 -5.83 11.44
CA THR A 325 4.91 -6.48 11.98
C THR A 325 4.23 -5.64 13.06
N ASN A 326 4.99 -4.85 13.83
CA ASN A 326 4.45 -3.89 14.78
C ASN A 326 3.55 -2.84 14.08
N ALA A 327 3.93 -2.42 12.88
CA ALA A 327 3.13 -1.49 12.08
C ALA A 327 1.74 -2.05 11.69
N LEU A 328 1.57 -3.37 11.65
CA LEU A 328 0.28 -4.03 11.39
C LEU A 328 -0.66 -4.05 12.61
N LEU A 329 -0.12 -3.75 13.80
CA LEU A 329 -0.86 -3.90 15.07
C LEU A 329 -1.38 -2.59 15.64
N ARG A 330 -0.78 -1.46 15.30
CA ARG A 330 -1.06 -0.17 15.96
C ARG A 330 -0.82 1.04 15.07
N THR A 331 -1.37 2.17 15.49
CA THR A 331 -0.91 3.47 15.00
C THR A 331 0.55 3.64 15.39
N THR A 332 1.41 3.91 14.39
CA THR A 332 2.84 4.15 14.61
C THR A 332 3.13 5.64 14.67
N LEU A 333 4.11 6.03 15.47
CA LEU A 333 4.57 7.40 15.66
C LEU A 333 6.08 7.44 15.50
N ALA A 334 6.57 8.40 14.71
CA ALA A 334 8.00 8.65 14.53
C ALA A 334 8.30 10.15 14.56
N PRO A 335 9.20 10.65 15.43
CA PRO A 335 9.76 11.98 15.30
C PRO A 335 10.60 12.05 14.01
N THR A 336 10.33 13.02 13.15
CA THR A 336 10.97 13.14 11.83
C THR A 336 11.77 14.43 11.66
N MET A 337 11.42 15.48 12.41
CA MET A 337 12.15 16.75 12.35
C MET A 337 12.32 17.31 13.77
N LEU A 338 13.45 17.98 14.04
CA LEU A 338 13.75 18.67 15.28
C LEU A 338 14.52 19.96 14.97
N ASN A 339 14.04 21.08 15.48
CA ASN A 339 14.67 22.38 15.31
C ASN A 339 14.73 23.15 16.64
N ALA A 340 15.92 23.57 17.05
CA ALA A 340 16.11 24.42 18.23
C ALA A 340 17.53 25.01 18.24
N GLY A 341 17.66 26.21 18.82
CA GLY A 341 18.96 26.87 19.02
C GLY A 341 19.62 27.42 17.74
N ILE A 342 20.52 28.37 17.93
CA ILE A 342 21.30 28.99 16.86
C ILE A 342 22.79 29.08 17.21
N THR A 343 23.11 29.00 18.52
CA THR A 343 24.49 29.02 19.05
C THR A 343 24.53 28.35 20.42
N ASP A 344 25.68 27.93 20.86
CA ASP A 344 25.93 27.09 22.04
C ASP A 344 25.72 27.80 23.38
N ASN A 345 25.83 29.13 23.42
CA ASN A 345 25.76 29.91 24.63
C ASN A 345 24.45 30.70 24.82
N VAL A 346 23.44 30.46 23.98
CA VAL A 346 22.10 31.09 24.05
C VAL A 346 21.02 30.03 24.20
N LEU A 347 20.17 30.21 25.21
CA LEU A 347 18.96 29.40 25.37
C LEU A 347 17.93 29.83 24.30
N PRO A 348 17.46 28.92 23.45
CA PRO A 348 16.49 29.27 22.43
C PRO A 348 15.14 29.65 23.05
N SER A 349 14.50 30.67 22.48
CA SER A 349 13.14 31.04 22.85
C SER A 349 12.08 30.09 22.27
N LYS A 350 12.45 29.27 21.27
CA LYS A 350 11.57 28.30 20.64
C LYS A 350 12.29 27.00 20.30
N ALA A 351 11.61 25.89 20.57
CA ALA A 351 11.99 24.56 20.09
C ALA A 351 10.78 23.93 19.42
N SER A 352 10.99 23.20 18.32
CA SER A 352 9.92 22.52 17.60
C SER A 352 10.35 21.17 17.08
N ALA A 353 9.41 20.23 17.02
CA ALA A 353 9.58 18.91 16.42
C ALA A 353 8.35 18.56 15.57
N VAL A 354 8.57 17.70 14.57
CA VAL A 354 7.47 17.06 13.83
C VAL A 354 7.44 15.60 14.20
N VAL A 355 6.26 15.10 14.54
CA VAL A 355 5.99 13.69 14.72
C VAL A 355 5.02 13.22 13.64
N ASN A 356 5.44 12.21 12.86
CA ASN A 356 4.61 11.58 11.84
C ASN A 356 3.90 10.37 12.42
N LEU A 357 2.60 10.27 12.17
CA LEU A 357 1.76 9.16 12.58
C LEU A 357 1.20 8.44 11.36
N ARG A 358 1.20 7.11 11.41
CA ARG A 358 0.46 6.26 10.48
C ARG A 358 -0.68 5.60 11.24
N ILE A 359 -1.90 6.08 11.02
CA ILE A 359 -3.08 5.77 11.84
C ILE A 359 -3.71 4.47 11.36
N ILE A 360 -3.92 3.51 12.27
CA ILE A 360 -4.52 2.21 11.93
C ILE A 360 -6.04 2.33 11.71
N PRO A 361 -6.65 1.56 10.79
CA PRO A 361 -8.10 1.51 10.62
C PRO A 361 -8.85 1.22 11.93
N GLY A 362 -9.88 2.01 12.20
CA GLY A 362 -10.65 2.00 13.44
C GLY A 362 -10.18 3.02 14.48
N GLU A 363 -9.13 3.76 14.20
CA GLU A 363 -8.77 5.03 14.85
C GLU A 363 -9.01 6.19 13.89
N SER A 364 -8.84 7.42 14.35
CA SER A 364 -9.03 8.65 13.57
C SER A 364 -7.93 9.66 13.85
N ILE A 365 -7.80 10.67 13.00
CA ILE A 365 -6.92 11.83 13.25
C ILE A 365 -7.23 12.44 14.62
N ALA A 366 -8.52 12.57 14.96
CA ALA A 366 -8.94 13.13 16.24
C ALA A 366 -8.49 12.27 17.42
N SER A 367 -8.73 10.95 17.38
CA SER A 367 -8.34 10.04 18.48
C SER A 367 -6.81 9.95 18.62
N ALA A 368 -6.07 9.92 17.50
CA ALA A 368 -4.61 9.89 17.50
C ALA A 368 -4.01 11.18 18.08
N THR A 369 -4.55 12.35 17.71
CA THR A 369 -4.13 13.64 18.26
C THR A 369 -4.43 13.72 19.77
N GLN A 370 -5.60 13.23 20.18
CA GLN A 370 -5.96 13.19 21.61
C GLN A 370 -5.01 12.29 22.40
N TYR A 371 -4.64 11.12 21.87
CA TYR A 371 -3.68 10.23 22.49
C TYR A 371 -2.31 10.92 22.68
N VAL A 372 -1.81 11.60 21.65
CA VAL A 372 -0.56 12.37 21.72
C VAL A 372 -0.64 13.44 22.84
N ARG A 373 -1.75 14.19 22.93
CA ARG A 373 -1.97 15.18 24.02
C ARG A 373 -1.96 14.54 25.40
N GLN A 374 -2.64 13.41 25.56
CA GLN A 374 -2.72 12.69 26.85
C GLN A 374 -1.34 12.15 27.29
N VAL A 375 -0.54 11.63 26.36
CA VAL A 375 0.80 11.12 26.65
C VAL A 375 1.78 12.24 26.98
N ILE A 376 1.72 13.35 26.26
CA ILE A 376 2.57 14.52 26.52
C ILE A 376 2.22 15.13 27.88
N ALA A 377 0.94 15.27 28.20
CA ALA A 377 0.41 15.76 29.48
C ALA A 377 1.09 17.06 29.96
N ASP A 378 1.46 17.96 29.04
CA ASP A 378 2.14 19.22 29.31
C ASP A 378 1.48 20.34 28.51
N PRO A 379 0.77 21.29 29.19
CA PRO A 379 0.04 22.35 28.50
C PRO A 379 0.94 23.39 27.82
N THR A 380 2.22 23.43 28.15
CA THR A 380 3.20 24.35 27.54
C THR A 380 3.64 23.86 26.14
N VAL A 381 3.34 22.59 25.80
CA VAL A 381 3.61 22.03 24.48
C VAL A 381 2.40 22.30 23.57
N THR A 382 2.58 23.18 22.62
CA THR A 382 1.58 23.42 21.57
C THR A 382 1.62 22.31 20.54
N ILE A 383 0.45 21.76 20.18
CA ILE A 383 0.33 20.63 19.22
C ILE A 383 -0.60 21.06 18.09
N LEU A 384 -0.06 21.18 16.88
CA LEU A 384 -0.78 21.59 15.68
C LEU A 384 -0.63 20.55 14.56
N PRO A 385 -1.72 20.19 13.86
CA PRO A 385 -1.61 19.31 12.68
C PRO A 385 -1.00 20.06 11.50
N PHE A 386 -0.26 19.35 10.67
CA PHE A 386 0.13 19.81 9.33
C PHE A 386 -1.11 19.82 8.41
N PRO A 387 -1.08 20.64 7.32
CA PRO A 387 -2.22 20.74 6.40
C PRO A 387 -2.55 19.43 5.69
N ILE A 388 -1.52 18.62 5.37
CA ILE A 388 -1.71 17.34 4.70
C ILE A 388 -1.95 16.26 5.76
N ALA A 389 -3.16 15.74 5.79
CA ALA A 389 -3.56 14.63 6.65
C ALA A 389 -4.66 13.82 5.98
N SER A 390 -4.70 12.51 6.24
CA SER A 390 -5.74 11.62 5.74
C SER A 390 -6.20 10.65 6.82
N GLU A 391 -7.51 10.47 6.93
CA GLU A 391 -8.08 9.42 7.77
C GLU A 391 -7.69 8.03 7.21
N PRO A 392 -7.55 7.01 8.07
CA PRO A 392 -7.39 5.64 7.58
C PRO A 392 -8.58 5.25 6.71
N SER A 393 -8.34 4.40 5.72
CA SER A 393 -9.42 3.97 4.83
C SER A 393 -10.43 3.08 5.55
N ALA A 394 -11.64 3.02 5.01
CA ALA A 394 -12.57 1.95 5.35
C ALA A 394 -11.97 0.58 4.96
N VAL A 395 -12.37 -0.47 5.67
CA VAL A 395 -11.96 -1.84 5.37
C VAL A 395 -12.90 -2.44 4.33
N SER A 396 -12.37 -2.77 3.16
CA SER A 396 -13.13 -3.45 2.09
C SER A 396 -13.55 -4.86 2.54
N ASN A 397 -14.74 -5.28 2.09
CA ASN A 397 -15.24 -6.61 2.45
C ASN A 397 -14.64 -7.69 1.55
N VAL A 398 -14.14 -8.76 2.15
CA VAL A 398 -13.58 -9.93 1.45
C VAL A 398 -14.65 -10.92 0.96
N ASP A 399 -15.88 -10.80 1.45
CA ASP A 399 -17.01 -11.66 1.05
C ASP A 399 -17.80 -11.06 -0.13
N THR A 400 -17.10 -10.38 -1.06
CA THR A 400 -17.68 -9.76 -2.25
C THR A 400 -17.26 -10.50 -3.52
N ALA A 401 -18.09 -10.41 -4.55
CA ALA A 401 -17.76 -10.96 -5.87
C ALA A 401 -16.46 -10.35 -6.42
N SER A 402 -16.23 -9.05 -6.19
CA SER A 402 -15.02 -8.35 -6.64
C SER A 402 -13.76 -8.92 -6.00
N PHE A 403 -13.76 -9.19 -4.68
CA PHE A 403 -12.62 -9.85 -4.01
C PHE A 403 -12.42 -11.27 -4.53
N ALA A 404 -13.51 -12.04 -4.72
CA ALA A 404 -13.43 -13.40 -5.24
C ALA A 404 -12.86 -13.44 -6.68
N ILE A 405 -13.22 -12.46 -7.53
CA ILE A 405 -12.67 -12.32 -8.89
C ILE A 405 -11.18 -12.00 -8.82
N LEU A 406 -10.77 -11.06 -7.97
CA LEU A 406 -9.36 -10.71 -7.79
C LEU A 406 -8.55 -11.90 -7.28
N HIS A 407 -9.04 -12.59 -6.25
CA HIS A 407 -8.43 -13.81 -5.70
C HIS A 407 -8.26 -14.90 -6.78
N LYS A 408 -9.34 -15.16 -7.55
CA LYS A 408 -9.31 -16.10 -8.68
C LYS A 408 -8.25 -15.68 -9.71
N THR A 409 -8.19 -14.40 -10.08
CA THR A 409 -7.26 -13.89 -11.07
C THR A 409 -5.81 -14.08 -10.63
N ILE A 410 -5.52 -13.85 -9.35
CA ILE A 410 -4.18 -14.07 -8.78
C ILE A 410 -3.81 -15.55 -8.91
N HIS A 411 -4.68 -16.48 -8.52
CA HIS A 411 -4.40 -17.91 -8.68
C HIS A 411 -4.24 -18.36 -10.13
N GLN A 412 -4.96 -17.72 -11.06
CA GLN A 412 -4.80 -18.01 -12.49
C GLN A 412 -3.45 -17.58 -13.02
N THR A 413 -2.89 -16.47 -12.53
CA THR A 413 -1.61 -15.91 -12.99
C THR A 413 -0.42 -16.34 -12.15
N ILE A 414 -0.66 -16.69 -10.88
CA ILE A 414 0.36 -17.15 -9.92
C ILE A 414 -0.19 -18.37 -9.17
N PRO A 415 -0.24 -19.56 -9.79
CA PRO A 415 -0.90 -20.73 -9.20
C PRO A 415 -0.31 -21.18 -7.86
N ALA A 416 0.97 -20.91 -7.62
CA ALA A 416 1.65 -21.29 -6.37
C ALA A 416 1.40 -20.32 -5.21
N ALA A 417 0.77 -19.17 -5.46
CA ALA A 417 0.60 -18.15 -4.42
C ALA A 417 -0.55 -18.48 -3.46
N VAL A 418 -0.32 -18.27 -2.18
CA VAL A 418 -1.35 -18.20 -1.15
C VAL A 418 -1.87 -16.77 -1.08
N VAL A 419 -3.13 -16.58 -1.42
CA VAL A 419 -3.77 -15.25 -1.47
C VAL A 419 -4.38 -14.90 -0.12
N ALA A 420 -4.14 -13.69 0.38
CA ALA A 420 -4.73 -13.22 1.62
C ALA A 420 -5.03 -11.72 1.59
N PRO A 421 -6.12 -11.27 2.27
CA PRO A 421 -6.33 -9.86 2.53
C PRO A 421 -5.30 -9.36 3.55
N ALA A 422 -4.89 -8.09 3.44
CA ALA A 422 -3.93 -7.52 4.38
C ALA A 422 -4.16 -6.01 4.59
N LEU A 423 -3.42 -5.44 5.56
CA LEU A 423 -3.35 -4.00 5.79
C LEU A 423 -2.16 -3.42 5.03
N LEU A 424 -2.40 -2.45 4.16
CA LEU A 424 -1.34 -1.62 3.60
C LEU A 424 -0.92 -0.58 4.66
N VAL A 425 0.36 -0.54 4.97
CA VAL A 425 0.90 0.41 5.97
C VAL A 425 1.24 1.79 5.38
N ALA A 426 1.36 1.86 4.05
CA ALA A 426 1.45 3.08 3.26
C ALA A 426 0.04 3.61 2.93
N SER A 427 -0.04 4.61 2.08
CA SER A 427 -1.29 5.12 1.49
C SER A 427 -1.09 5.31 0.00
N THR A 428 -2.17 5.15 -0.78
CA THR A 428 -2.19 5.28 -2.23
C THR A 428 -3.24 6.29 -2.68
N ASP A 429 -3.27 6.63 -3.94
CA ASP A 429 -4.26 7.53 -4.55
C ASP A 429 -5.71 7.02 -4.43
N SER A 430 -5.92 5.71 -4.22
CA SER A 430 -7.25 5.14 -4.04
C SER A 430 -8.04 5.73 -2.85
N ARG A 431 -7.37 6.37 -1.89
CA ARG A 431 -8.01 7.10 -0.77
C ARG A 431 -8.97 8.21 -1.23
N HIS A 432 -8.73 8.80 -2.40
CA HIS A 432 -9.55 9.87 -2.95
C HIS A 432 -10.88 9.39 -3.50
N TYR A 433 -11.00 8.09 -3.84
CA TYR A 433 -12.17 7.49 -4.49
C TYR A 433 -13.18 6.82 -3.54
N ARG A 434 -12.99 6.97 -2.23
CA ARG A 434 -13.83 6.32 -1.20
C ARG A 434 -15.33 6.62 -1.28
N SER A 435 -15.74 7.70 -1.93
CA SER A 435 -17.13 8.05 -2.16
C SER A 435 -17.76 7.26 -3.30
N LEU A 436 -16.96 6.69 -4.22
CA LEU A 436 -17.43 6.02 -5.42
C LEU A 436 -17.68 4.52 -5.23
N THR A 437 -17.00 3.90 -4.24
CA THR A 437 -17.18 2.48 -3.89
C THR A 437 -16.66 2.17 -2.48
N LYS A 438 -17.13 1.04 -1.92
CA LYS A 438 -16.60 0.44 -0.69
C LYS A 438 -15.59 -0.67 -0.97
N ASN A 439 -15.41 -1.09 -2.23
CA ASN A 439 -14.55 -2.19 -2.66
C ASN A 439 -13.28 -1.62 -3.28
N ILE A 440 -12.29 -1.32 -2.45
CA ILE A 440 -10.99 -0.79 -2.89
C ILE A 440 -9.92 -1.83 -2.51
N PHE A 441 -9.23 -2.34 -3.52
CA PHE A 441 -8.21 -3.37 -3.40
C PHE A 441 -6.88 -2.84 -3.93
N ARG A 442 -5.78 -3.18 -3.26
CA ARG A 442 -4.44 -2.70 -3.57
C ARG A 442 -3.53 -3.90 -3.75
N PHE A 443 -3.12 -4.16 -4.98
CA PHE A 443 -2.34 -5.34 -5.30
C PHE A 443 -1.57 -5.19 -6.60
N LEU A 444 -0.27 -5.49 -6.53
CA LEU A 444 0.64 -5.63 -7.67
C LEU A 444 1.12 -7.07 -7.78
N PRO A 445 1.07 -7.71 -8.95
CA PRO A 445 1.54 -9.08 -9.14
C PRO A 445 3.07 -9.16 -9.30
N VAL A 446 3.81 -8.33 -8.58
CA VAL A 446 5.28 -8.27 -8.56
C VAL A 446 5.81 -9.08 -7.40
N THR A 447 6.82 -9.92 -7.65
CA THR A 447 7.47 -10.72 -6.61
C THR A 447 8.47 -9.88 -5.84
N VAL A 448 8.33 -9.87 -4.50
CA VAL A 448 9.17 -9.09 -3.59
C VAL A 448 9.79 -10.02 -2.55
N GLY A 449 11.11 -10.13 -2.58
CA GLY A 449 11.92 -10.80 -1.57
C GLY A 449 12.38 -9.86 -0.45
N PRO A 450 13.08 -10.38 0.57
CA PRO A 450 13.58 -9.57 1.68
C PRO A 450 14.48 -8.40 1.27
N GLU A 451 15.23 -8.57 0.17
CA GLU A 451 16.17 -7.58 -0.35
C GLU A 451 15.49 -6.49 -1.20
N ASP A 452 14.32 -6.80 -1.79
CA ASP A 452 13.66 -5.87 -2.71
C ASP A 452 12.88 -4.77 -1.99
N ILE A 453 12.50 -5.00 -0.72
CA ILE A 453 11.71 -4.01 0.06
C ILE A 453 12.44 -2.66 0.17
N SER A 454 13.76 -2.67 0.26
CA SER A 454 14.57 -1.45 0.35
C SER A 454 14.73 -0.70 -0.99
N ARG A 455 14.30 -1.31 -2.11
CA ARG A 455 14.37 -0.71 -3.45
C ARG A 455 13.23 0.26 -3.72
N TYR A 456 12.07 0.08 -3.07
CA TYR A 456 11.00 1.08 -3.10
C TYR A 456 11.53 2.41 -2.57
N HIS A 457 11.50 3.46 -3.38
CA HIS A 457 12.10 4.77 -3.12
C HIS A 457 13.62 4.74 -2.85
N GLY A 458 14.24 3.55 -2.93
CA GLY A 458 15.67 3.33 -2.69
C GLY A 458 16.51 3.34 -3.96
N ILE A 459 17.76 2.86 -3.82
CA ILE A 459 18.68 2.62 -4.93
C ILE A 459 18.37 1.28 -5.61
N ASP A 460 18.80 1.13 -6.87
CA ASP A 460 18.70 -0.12 -7.64
C ASP A 460 17.26 -0.65 -7.78
N GLU A 461 16.31 0.28 -7.91
CA GLU A 461 14.94 -0.07 -8.24
C GLU A 461 14.89 -0.76 -9.60
N ARG A 462 14.20 -1.88 -9.68
CA ARG A 462 14.13 -2.72 -10.87
C ARG A 462 12.95 -3.69 -10.79
N ILE A 463 12.42 -4.06 -11.95
CA ILE A 463 11.43 -5.15 -12.07
C ILE A 463 12.00 -6.26 -12.93
N SER A 464 11.75 -7.53 -12.58
CA SER A 464 12.11 -8.62 -13.49
C SER A 464 11.22 -8.59 -14.73
N VAL A 465 11.81 -8.94 -15.88
CA VAL A 465 11.06 -9.04 -17.15
C VAL A 465 9.90 -10.05 -17.01
N GLU A 466 10.09 -11.09 -16.20
CA GLU A 466 9.06 -12.09 -15.92
C GLU A 466 7.91 -11.52 -15.09
N ASP A 467 8.21 -10.76 -14.04
CA ASP A 467 7.18 -10.10 -13.22
C ASP A 467 6.41 -9.05 -14.04
N TYR A 468 7.10 -8.27 -14.86
CA TYR A 468 6.43 -7.29 -15.73
C TYR A 468 5.48 -7.98 -16.73
N GLU A 469 5.91 -9.08 -17.36
CA GLU A 469 5.01 -9.87 -18.21
C GLU A 469 3.83 -10.45 -17.43
N ARG A 470 4.04 -10.85 -16.18
CA ARG A 470 2.97 -11.30 -15.27
C ARG A 470 1.99 -10.18 -14.95
N CYS A 471 2.45 -8.95 -14.74
CA CYS A 471 1.58 -7.78 -14.55
C CYS A 471 0.63 -7.60 -15.74
N ILE A 472 1.13 -7.66 -16.95
CA ILE A 472 0.32 -7.55 -18.17
C ILE A 472 -0.74 -8.66 -18.22
N ARG A 473 -0.33 -9.92 -17.98
CA ARG A 473 -1.25 -11.07 -17.96
C ARG A 473 -2.31 -10.95 -16.86
N PHE A 474 -1.91 -10.47 -15.70
CA PHE A 474 -2.81 -10.26 -14.58
C PHE A 474 -3.89 -9.22 -14.91
N TYR A 475 -3.55 -8.05 -15.41
CA TYR A 475 -4.52 -7.02 -15.76
C TYR A 475 -5.45 -7.47 -16.88
N ALA A 476 -4.92 -8.14 -17.90
CA ALA A 476 -5.75 -8.69 -18.97
C ALA A 476 -6.74 -9.75 -18.45
N GLN A 477 -6.29 -10.68 -17.62
CA GLN A 477 -7.15 -11.72 -17.04
C GLN A 477 -8.16 -11.13 -16.06
N LEU A 478 -7.78 -10.11 -15.30
CA LEU A 478 -8.68 -9.38 -14.39
C LEU A 478 -9.83 -8.75 -15.16
N ILE A 479 -9.51 -8.06 -16.26
CA ILE A 479 -10.50 -7.48 -17.17
C ILE A 479 -11.44 -8.56 -17.72
N ILE A 480 -10.92 -9.68 -18.19
CA ILE A 480 -11.73 -10.80 -18.71
C ILE A 480 -12.65 -11.34 -17.60
N ASN A 481 -12.13 -11.59 -16.41
CA ASN A 481 -12.89 -12.17 -15.30
C ASN A 481 -14.03 -11.25 -14.83
N PHE A 482 -13.80 -9.94 -14.77
CA PHE A 482 -14.85 -8.98 -14.42
C PHE A 482 -15.94 -8.86 -15.50
N ASN A 483 -15.70 -9.31 -16.73
CA ASN A 483 -16.61 -9.26 -17.85
C ASN A 483 -17.21 -10.64 -18.22
N ALA A 484 -16.81 -11.71 -17.51
CA ALA A 484 -17.43 -13.03 -17.64
C ALA A 484 -18.80 -13.03 -16.97
N PRO A 485 -19.80 -13.78 -17.51
CA PRO A 485 -21.08 -13.97 -16.83
C PRO A 485 -20.84 -14.51 -15.42
N MET A 486 -21.43 -13.90 -14.41
CA MET A 486 -21.46 -14.47 -13.07
C MET A 486 -22.29 -15.76 -13.14
N ARG A 487 -21.61 -16.91 -12.97
CA ARG A 487 -22.28 -18.22 -12.87
C ARG A 487 -22.68 -18.50 -11.43
#